data_4e64d9ab6588032b1be4216e06723d07
#
_entry.id   4e64d9ab6588032b1be4216e06723d07
#
_cell.length_a   1.000
_cell.length_b   1.000
_cell.length_c   1.000
_cell.angle_alpha   90.00
_cell.angle_beta   90.00
_cell.angle_gamma   90.00
#
_symmetry.space_group_name_H-M   'P 1'
#
loop_
_entity.id
_entity.type
_entity.pdbx_description
1 polymer ?
#
loop_
_entity_poly.entity_id
_entity_poly.type
_entity_poly.pdbx_seq_one_letter_code
_entity_poly.pdbx_strand_id
1 'polypeptide(L)'
;MGYGEGDISLISFHSVSNGYYGECGRRGGYMEVTGFNSEVRKQVYKVASLSACSNISGQILMSLVMNPPKVGDESYTSYREERDDIILSLSQCAEAMVQTFNSLEGVTCSKAEGAMFVFPSVRLPKKAIGAAEAMNTKPDVFYALRLLESTGIAVLPGSVFGQVPGTWHFRCTILQSEEKVQLIVYRFKSFHEAFMEEFRD
;
A
#
# COMPACT_ATOMS: atom_id res chain seq x y z
N MET A 1 24.24 -1.76 -10.52
CA MET A 1 25.29 -2.29 -9.62
C MET A 1 24.67 -3.47 -8.91
N GLY A 2 25.20 -4.68 -9.08
CA GLY A 2 24.75 -5.87 -8.36
C GLY A 2 25.57 -6.03 -7.08
N TYR A 3 24.89 -6.11 -5.94
CA TYR A 3 25.52 -6.53 -4.70
C TYR A 3 25.51 -8.06 -4.64
N GLY A 4 26.65 -8.68 -4.26
CA GLY A 4 26.75 -10.12 -4.06
C GLY A 4 26.26 -10.55 -2.67
N GLU A 5 26.07 -11.85 -2.51
CA GLU A 5 25.77 -12.45 -1.21
C GLU A 5 26.94 -12.15 -0.23
N GLY A 6 26.66 -11.39 0.82
CA GLY A 6 27.67 -10.95 1.80
C GLY A 6 28.09 -9.48 1.73
N ASP A 7 27.76 -8.76 0.65
CA ASP A 7 28.09 -7.34 0.54
C ASP A 7 27.20 -6.46 1.43
N ILE A 8 25.95 -6.87 1.63
CA ILE A 8 24.97 -6.15 2.45
C ILE A 8 24.25 -7.13 3.37
N SER A 9 24.15 -6.78 4.66
CA SER A 9 23.28 -7.49 5.60
C SER A 9 21.83 -7.07 5.38
N LEU A 10 20.99 -7.99 4.94
CA LEU A 10 19.60 -7.73 4.56
C LEU A 10 18.65 -8.75 5.18
N ILE A 11 17.51 -8.28 5.68
CA ILE A 11 16.36 -9.12 6.03
C ILE A 11 15.18 -8.68 5.16
N SER A 12 14.69 -9.58 4.31
CA SER A 12 13.52 -9.37 3.48
C SER A 12 12.31 -10.06 4.13
N PHE A 13 11.21 -9.33 4.26
CA PHE A 13 9.95 -9.88 4.77
C PHE A 13 8.92 -9.95 3.67
N HIS A 14 8.16 -11.03 3.63
CA HIS A 14 7.06 -11.19 2.71
C HIS A 14 5.82 -11.71 3.44
N SER A 15 4.63 -11.30 2.97
CA SER A 15 3.35 -11.67 3.57
C SER A 15 2.31 -11.92 2.49
N VAL A 16 1.47 -12.94 2.66
CA VAL A 16 0.30 -13.17 1.80
C VAL A 16 -0.80 -12.14 2.00
N SER A 17 -0.71 -11.31 3.05
CA SER A 17 -1.67 -10.25 3.34
C SER A 17 -1.58 -9.07 2.37
N ASN A 18 -0.45 -8.89 1.70
CA ASN A 18 -0.15 -7.78 0.80
C ASN A 18 0.12 -8.28 -0.62
N GLY A 19 0.15 -7.35 -1.57
CA GLY A 19 0.29 -7.66 -2.97
C GLY A 19 -1.02 -8.21 -3.58
N TYR A 20 -0.93 -8.86 -4.73
CA TYR A 20 -2.09 -9.32 -5.46
C TYR A 20 -2.81 -10.53 -4.82
N TYR A 21 -2.16 -11.25 -3.90
CA TYR A 21 -2.80 -12.34 -3.17
C TYR A 21 -3.92 -11.88 -2.25
N GLY A 22 -3.70 -10.80 -1.48
CA GLY A 22 -4.73 -10.20 -0.63
C GLY A 22 -5.31 -11.10 0.46
N GLU A 23 -4.61 -12.16 0.87
CA GLU A 23 -5.08 -13.21 1.78
C GLU A 23 -4.82 -12.89 3.27
N CYS A 24 -5.24 -11.70 3.72
CA CYS A 24 -4.98 -11.20 5.07
C CYS A 24 -5.43 -12.14 6.19
N GLY A 25 -6.53 -12.86 5.99
CA GLY A 25 -7.12 -13.80 6.96
C GLY A 25 -6.30 -15.07 7.17
N ARG A 26 -5.43 -15.43 6.26
CA ARG A 26 -4.64 -16.67 6.30
C ARG A 26 -3.41 -16.58 7.20
N ARG A 27 -2.96 -15.39 7.54
CA ARG A 27 -1.87 -15.13 8.49
C ARG A 27 -0.56 -15.84 8.13
N GLY A 28 -0.14 -15.77 6.88
CA GLY A 28 1.09 -16.36 6.35
C GLY A 28 2.14 -15.32 5.97
N GLY A 29 3.41 -15.64 6.21
CA GLY A 29 4.55 -14.82 5.80
C GLY A 29 5.87 -15.53 6.06
N TYR A 30 6.95 -15.00 5.52
CA TYR A 30 8.31 -15.48 5.77
C TYR A 30 9.30 -14.33 5.82
N MET A 31 10.48 -14.61 6.34
CA MET A 31 11.63 -13.72 6.23
C MET A 31 12.80 -14.47 5.57
N GLU A 32 13.56 -13.76 4.76
CA GLU A 32 14.83 -14.18 4.21
C GLU A 32 15.95 -13.36 4.86
N VAL A 33 17.00 -14.05 5.33
CA VAL A 33 18.12 -13.44 6.06
C VAL A 33 19.41 -13.71 5.31
N THR A 34 19.99 -12.67 4.70
CA THR A 34 21.20 -12.74 3.87
C THR A 34 22.28 -11.78 4.35
N GLY A 35 23.55 -12.09 4.06
CA GLY A 35 24.70 -11.20 4.31
C GLY A 35 25.09 -10.99 5.79
N PHE A 36 24.44 -11.66 6.74
CA PHE A 36 24.82 -11.58 8.15
C PHE A 36 25.87 -12.65 8.51
N ASN A 37 26.77 -12.31 9.40
CA ASN A 37 27.66 -13.31 9.98
C ASN A 37 26.88 -14.35 10.80
N SER A 38 27.50 -15.49 11.07
CA SER A 38 26.86 -16.63 11.74
C SER A 38 26.35 -16.31 13.15
N GLU A 39 27.02 -15.44 13.87
CA GLU A 39 26.65 -15.10 15.26
C GLU A 39 25.37 -14.23 15.27
N VAL A 40 25.29 -13.23 14.41
CA VAL A 40 24.09 -12.40 14.29
C VAL A 40 22.91 -13.24 13.79
N ARG A 41 23.13 -14.11 12.79
CA ARG A 41 22.10 -15.01 12.28
C ARG A 41 21.53 -15.93 13.38
N LYS A 42 22.39 -16.48 14.23
CA LYS A 42 21.97 -17.27 15.41
C LYS A 42 21.07 -16.47 16.34
N GLN A 43 21.39 -15.18 16.60
CA GLN A 43 20.55 -14.33 17.45
C GLN A 43 19.20 -14.02 16.80
N VAL A 44 19.17 -13.73 15.49
CA VAL A 44 17.92 -13.54 14.74
C VAL A 44 17.01 -14.78 14.85
N TYR A 45 17.56 -15.97 14.63
CA TYR A 45 16.79 -17.21 14.77
C TYR A 45 16.36 -17.49 16.21
N LYS A 46 17.18 -17.15 17.19
CA LYS A 46 16.82 -17.26 18.60
C LYS A 46 15.62 -16.36 18.94
N VAL A 47 15.59 -15.13 18.45
CA VAL A 47 14.43 -14.22 18.60
C VAL A 47 13.21 -14.77 17.87
N ALA A 48 13.37 -15.22 16.62
CA ALA A 48 12.27 -15.80 15.85
C ALA A 48 11.67 -17.05 16.52
N SER A 49 12.48 -17.84 17.23
CA SER A 49 12.03 -19.04 17.94
C SER A 49 11.12 -18.76 19.15
N LEU A 50 11.07 -17.51 19.65
CA LEU A 50 10.12 -17.11 20.69
C LEU A 50 8.67 -17.14 20.19
N SER A 51 8.47 -16.99 18.90
CA SER A 51 7.17 -17.09 18.22
C SER A 51 7.02 -18.45 17.51
N ALA A 52 7.41 -19.53 18.18
CA ALA A 52 7.26 -20.89 17.67
C ALA A 52 5.77 -21.22 17.42
N CYS A 53 5.51 -22.29 16.65
CA CYS A 53 4.17 -22.77 16.33
C CYS A 53 3.35 -21.82 15.44
N SER A 54 3.95 -21.33 14.36
CA SER A 54 3.23 -20.57 13.36
C SER A 54 1.99 -21.29 12.85
N ASN A 55 0.94 -20.53 12.51
CA ASN A 55 -0.31 -21.06 11.98
C ASN A 55 -0.07 -21.96 10.75
N ILE A 56 -0.51 -23.22 10.84
CA ILE A 56 -0.28 -24.24 9.79
C ILE A 56 -0.97 -23.86 8.46
N SER A 57 -2.15 -23.28 8.49
CA SER A 57 -2.86 -22.86 7.26
C SER A 57 -2.10 -21.75 6.54
N GLY A 58 -1.46 -20.84 7.27
CA GLY A 58 -0.58 -19.81 6.72
C GLY A 58 0.68 -20.41 6.08
N GLN A 59 1.28 -21.42 6.72
CA GLN A 59 2.46 -22.12 6.17
C GLN A 59 2.12 -22.88 4.88
N ILE A 60 0.98 -23.58 4.83
CA ILE A 60 0.51 -24.28 3.63
C ILE A 60 0.29 -23.28 2.49
N LEU A 61 -0.41 -22.17 2.75
CA LEU A 61 -0.62 -21.14 1.74
C LEU A 61 0.69 -20.55 1.24
N MET A 62 1.62 -20.23 2.15
CA MET A 62 2.96 -19.74 1.75
C MET A 62 3.70 -20.75 0.88
N SER A 63 3.61 -22.04 1.17
CA SER A 63 4.21 -23.10 0.34
C SER A 63 3.64 -23.10 -1.08
N LEU A 64 2.34 -22.91 -1.24
CA LEU A 64 1.68 -22.81 -2.56
C LEU A 64 2.10 -21.55 -3.30
N VAL A 65 2.15 -20.41 -2.60
CA VAL A 65 2.58 -19.13 -3.17
C VAL A 65 4.03 -19.20 -3.68
N MET A 66 4.90 -19.87 -2.95
CA MET A 66 6.33 -20.02 -3.31
C MET A 66 6.58 -21.08 -4.37
N ASN A 67 5.63 -21.99 -4.59
CA ASN A 67 5.71 -23.05 -5.59
C ASN A 67 4.47 -23.00 -6.51
N PRO A 68 4.32 -21.93 -7.31
CA PRO A 68 3.20 -21.82 -8.24
C PRO A 68 3.30 -22.89 -9.36
N PRO A 69 2.19 -23.19 -10.04
CA PRO A 69 2.20 -24.04 -11.22
C PRO A 69 3.25 -23.62 -12.24
N LYS A 70 3.94 -24.61 -12.83
CA LYS A 70 5.02 -24.42 -13.80
C LYS A 70 4.59 -24.87 -15.19
N VAL A 71 5.34 -24.44 -16.20
CA VAL A 71 5.13 -24.92 -17.58
C VAL A 71 5.20 -26.44 -17.61
N GLY A 72 4.12 -27.07 -18.09
CA GLY A 72 3.95 -28.52 -18.12
C GLY A 72 2.97 -29.07 -17.08
N ASP A 73 2.63 -28.29 -16.06
CA ASP A 73 1.57 -28.66 -15.12
C ASP A 73 0.18 -28.42 -15.76
N GLU A 74 -0.78 -29.29 -15.47
CA GLU A 74 -2.15 -29.22 -16.01
C GLU A 74 -2.82 -27.87 -15.69
N SER A 75 -2.58 -27.31 -14.50
CA SER A 75 -3.15 -26.05 -14.03
C SER A 75 -2.38 -24.80 -14.46
N TYR A 76 -1.24 -24.94 -15.18
CA TYR A 76 -0.38 -23.79 -15.48
C TYR A 76 -1.07 -22.72 -16.32
N THR A 77 -1.81 -23.13 -17.35
CA THR A 77 -2.46 -22.19 -18.28
C THR A 77 -3.49 -21.33 -17.56
N SER A 78 -4.42 -21.95 -16.80
CA SER A 78 -5.44 -21.23 -16.05
C SER A 78 -4.85 -20.35 -14.96
N TYR A 79 -3.84 -20.83 -14.23
CA TYR A 79 -3.12 -20.03 -13.24
C TYR A 79 -2.48 -18.78 -13.85
N ARG A 80 -1.82 -18.94 -14.99
CA ARG A 80 -1.15 -17.84 -15.68
C ARG A 80 -2.14 -16.78 -16.15
N GLU A 81 -3.22 -17.19 -16.80
CA GLU A 81 -4.27 -16.30 -17.29
C GLU A 81 -4.86 -15.49 -16.12
N GLU A 82 -5.32 -16.16 -15.07
CA GLU A 82 -5.90 -15.50 -13.89
C GLU A 82 -4.90 -14.51 -13.22
N ARG A 83 -3.64 -14.91 -13.06
CA ARG A 83 -2.60 -14.05 -12.50
C ARG A 83 -2.36 -12.81 -13.36
N ASP A 84 -2.24 -12.99 -14.67
CA ASP A 84 -1.92 -11.91 -15.60
C ASP A 84 -3.09 -10.91 -15.69
N ASP A 85 -4.34 -11.39 -15.66
CA ASP A 85 -5.54 -10.57 -15.62
C ASP A 85 -5.63 -9.74 -14.33
N ILE A 86 -5.36 -10.36 -13.18
CA ILE A 86 -5.34 -9.64 -11.88
C ILE A 86 -4.27 -8.54 -11.89
N ILE A 87 -3.05 -8.86 -12.34
CA ILE A 87 -1.94 -7.89 -12.39
C ILE A 87 -2.27 -6.75 -13.36
N LEU A 88 -2.84 -7.05 -14.52
CA LEU A 88 -3.25 -6.05 -15.49
C LEU A 88 -4.30 -5.10 -14.91
N SER A 89 -5.35 -5.63 -14.32
CA SER A 89 -6.41 -4.85 -13.67
C SER A 89 -5.85 -3.95 -12.56
N LEU A 90 -4.99 -4.47 -11.69
CA LEU A 90 -4.33 -3.66 -10.66
C LEU A 90 -3.46 -2.55 -11.24
N SER A 91 -2.73 -2.82 -12.32
CA SER A 91 -1.90 -1.82 -13.01
C SER A 91 -2.74 -0.69 -13.59
N GLN A 92 -3.85 -1.01 -14.25
CA GLN A 92 -4.77 -0.03 -14.82
C GLN A 92 -5.42 0.84 -13.74
N CYS A 93 -5.85 0.24 -12.63
CA CYS A 93 -6.39 0.95 -11.48
C CYS A 93 -5.35 1.90 -10.86
N ALA A 94 -4.12 1.42 -10.68
CA ALA A 94 -3.02 2.23 -10.15
C ALA A 94 -2.71 3.43 -11.04
N GLU A 95 -2.64 3.22 -12.35
CA GLU A 95 -2.36 4.28 -13.32
C GLU A 95 -3.46 5.34 -13.33
N ALA A 96 -4.72 4.94 -13.38
CA ALA A 96 -5.87 5.85 -13.35
C ALA A 96 -5.88 6.71 -12.07
N MET A 97 -5.60 6.11 -10.90
CA MET A 97 -5.54 6.84 -9.65
C MET A 97 -4.35 7.80 -9.58
N VAL A 98 -3.15 7.36 -9.99
CA VAL A 98 -1.95 8.22 -9.99
C VAL A 98 -2.12 9.40 -10.94
N GLN A 99 -2.66 9.19 -12.15
CA GLN A 99 -2.96 10.25 -13.11
C GLN A 99 -3.96 11.25 -12.53
N THR A 100 -5.03 10.75 -11.90
CA THR A 100 -6.01 11.61 -11.24
C THR A 100 -5.38 12.44 -10.14
N PHE A 101 -4.68 11.84 -9.19
CA PHE A 101 -4.04 12.57 -8.10
C PHE A 101 -3.08 13.65 -8.62
N ASN A 102 -2.28 13.35 -9.63
CA ASN A 102 -1.37 14.33 -10.22
C ASN A 102 -2.06 15.42 -11.05
N SER A 103 -3.35 15.24 -11.38
CA SER A 103 -4.15 16.30 -12.01
C SER A 103 -4.79 17.27 -11.02
N LEU A 104 -4.77 16.97 -9.71
CA LEU A 104 -5.40 17.78 -8.68
C LEU A 104 -4.45 18.88 -8.19
N GLU A 105 -5.03 20.03 -7.85
CA GLU A 105 -4.29 21.19 -7.32
C GLU A 105 -3.54 20.82 -6.03
N GLY A 106 -2.22 20.98 -6.03
CA GLY A 106 -1.40 20.76 -4.84
C GLY A 106 -1.22 19.29 -4.43
N VAL A 107 -1.63 18.34 -5.26
CA VAL A 107 -1.43 16.90 -5.01
C VAL A 107 -0.31 16.38 -5.90
N THR A 108 0.56 15.55 -5.34
CA THR A 108 1.60 14.83 -6.07
C THR A 108 1.64 13.37 -5.62
N CYS A 109 1.70 12.47 -6.58
CA CYS A 109 1.75 11.03 -6.34
C CYS A 109 2.85 10.40 -7.20
N SER A 110 3.74 9.64 -6.57
CA SER A 110 4.74 8.85 -7.30
C SER A 110 4.08 7.75 -8.12
N LYS A 111 4.75 7.33 -9.20
CA LYS A 111 4.31 6.19 -9.99
C LYS A 111 4.20 4.95 -9.11
N ALA A 112 3.10 4.23 -9.24
CA ALA A 112 2.90 2.95 -8.57
C ALA A 112 3.58 1.84 -9.40
N GLU A 113 4.69 1.31 -8.90
CA GLU A 113 5.45 0.24 -9.55
C GLU A 113 5.23 -1.13 -8.91
N GLY A 114 4.51 -1.17 -7.80
CA GLY A 114 4.21 -2.36 -7.02
C GLY A 114 3.35 -2.04 -5.80
N ALA A 115 3.12 -3.05 -4.96
CA ALA A 115 2.25 -2.99 -3.81
C ALA A 115 0.78 -2.69 -4.18
N MET A 116 -0.05 -2.54 -3.15
CA MET A 116 -1.49 -2.32 -3.29
C MET A 116 -1.91 -0.91 -2.83
N PHE A 117 -0.95 -0.02 -2.63
CA PHE A 117 -1.18 1.30 -2.07
C PHE A 117 -0.48 2.38 -2.89
N VAL A 118 -1.09 3.56 -2.93
CA VAL A 118 -0.47 4.82 -3.32
C VAL A 118 -0.43 5.75 -2.11
N PHE A 119 0.56 6.64 -2.08
CA PHE A 119 0.80 7.55 -0.96
C PHE A 119 0.98 8.99 -1.46
N PRO A 120 -0.09 9.64 -1.94
CA PRO A 120 -0.03 11.01 -2.41
C PRO A 120 0.35 11.99 -1.31
N SER A 121 1.12 13.01 -1.69
CA SER A 121 1.33 14.22 -0.91
C SER A 121 0.27 15.26 -1.29
N VAL A 122 -0.27 15.98 -0.32
CA VAL A 122 -1.25 17.04 -0.55
C VAL A 122 -0.78 18.32 0.12
N ARG A 123 -0.78 19.42 -0.62
CA ARG A 123 -0.53 20.77 -0.09
C ARG A 123 -1.86 21.36 0.34
N LEU A 124 -2.07 21.46 1.64
CA LEU A 124 -3.30 22.01 2.20
C LEU A 124 -3.21 23.55 2.33
N PRO A 125 -4.29 24.29 2.04
CA PRO A 125 -4.39 25.73 2.28
C PRO A 125 -4.20 26.07 3.76
N LYS A 126 -3.69 27.28 4.06
CA LYS A 126 -3.46 27.73 5.44
C LYS A 126 -4.76 27.76 6.27
N LYS A 127 -5.87 28.16 5.64
CA LYS A 127 -7.17 28.17 6.30
C LYS A 127 -7.64 26.76 6.70
N ALA A 128 -7.37 25.74 5.88
CA ALA A 128 -7.67 24.34 6.21
C ALA A 128 -6.80 23.84 7.39
N ILE A 129 -5.52 24.22 7.42
CA ILE A 129 -4.62 23.91 8.54
C ILE A 129 -5.13 24.57 9.81
N GLY A 130 -5.48 25.85 9.78
CA GLY A 130 -6.05 26.56 10.95
C GLY A 130 -7.38 25.97 11.42
N ALA A 131 -8.25 25.53 10.50
CA ALA A 131 -9.50 24.85 10.85
C ALA A 131 -9.25 23.50 11.55
N ALA A 132 -8.28 22.73 11.10
CA ALA A 132 -7.87 21.49 11.75
C ALA A 132 -7.32 21.74 13.16
N GLU A 133 -6.46 22.74 13.33
CA GLU A 133 -5.89 23.13 14.62
C GLU A 133 -6.99 23.59 15.60
N ALA A 134 -7.97 24.37 15.13
CA ALA A 134 -9.12 24.79 15.95
C ALA A 134 -9.98 23.61 16.44
N MET A 135 -9.99 22.51 15.69
CA MET A 135 -10.64 21.25 16.06
C MET A 135 -9.73 20.30 16.84
N ASN A 136 -8.52 20.75 17.23
CA ASN A 136 -7.49 19.94 17.90
C ASN A 136 -7.18 18.62 17.15
N THR A 137 -7.14 18.68 15.81
CA THR A 137 -6.81 17.54 14.94
C THR A 137 -5.68 17.87 13.98
N LYS A 138 -5.03 16.82 13.40
CA LYS A 138 -3.98 17.04 12.41
C LYS A 138 -4.60 17.39 11.06
N PRO A 139 -3.97 18.24 10.23
CA PRO A 139 -4.52 18.67 8.94
C PRO A 139 -4.82 17.52 7.96
N ASP A 140 -3.98 16.50 7.91
CA ASP A 140 -4.22 15.32 7.09
C ASP A 140 -5.36 14.44 7.60
N VAL A 141 -5.55 14.36 8.92
CA VAL A 141 -6.70 13.70 9.54
C VAL A 141 -7.99 14.48 9.23
N PHE A 142 -7.95 15.80 9.34
CA PHE A 142 -9.07 16.67 8.99
C PHE A 142 -9.50 16.47 7.53
N TYR A 143 -8.54 16.49 6.60
CA TYR A 143 -8.79 16.24 5.19
C TYR A 143 -9.41 14.86 4.94
N ALA A 144 -8.85 13.81 5.56
CA ALA A 144 -9.33 12.44 5.43
C ALA A 144 -10.77 12.25 5.96
N LEU A 145 -11.10 12.88 7.09
CA LEU A 145 -12.46 12.84 7.66
C LEU A 145 -13.47 13.58 6.77
N ARG A 146 -13.12 14.78 6.28
CA ARG A 146 -13.96 15.54 5.34
C ARG A 146 -14.21 14.77 4.04
N LEU A 147 -13.19 14.07 3.52
CA LEU A 147 -13.32 13.18 2.36
C LEU A 147 -14.30 12.03 2.67
N LEU A 148 -14.14 11.36 3.79
CA LEU A 148 -15.00 10.26 4.19
C LEU A 148 -16.46 10.71 4.33
N GLU A 149 -16.72 11.80 5.03
CA GLU A 149 -18.06 12.33 5.30
C GLU A 149 -18.78 12.75 4.01
N SER A 150 -18.07 13.34 3.08
CA SER A 150 -18.68 13.87 1.84
C SER A 150 -18.82 12.83 0.73
N THR A 151 -17.97 11.81 0.68
CA THR A 151 -17.88 10.87 -0.45
C THR A 151 -18.06 9.41 -0.11
N GLY A 152 -17.90 9.04 1.17
CA GLY A 152 -17.80 7.64 1.62
C GLY A 152 -16.44 6.99 1.31
N ILE A 153 -15.45 7.76 0.82
CA ILE A 153 -14.10 7.24 0.53
C ILE A 153 -13.24 7.33 1.78
N ALA A 154 -12.78 6.17 2.27
CA ALA A 154 -11.87 6.09 3.40
C ALA A 154 -10.42 6.03 2.93
N VAL A 155 -9.58 6.93 3.46
CA VAL A 155 -8.12 6.93 3.28
C VAL A 155 -7.44 6.98 4.64
N LEU A 156 -6.19 6.54 4.74
CA LEU A 156 -5.42 6.64 5.97
C LEU A 156 -4.54 7.88 5.95
N PRO A 157 -4.65 8.78 6.96
CA PRO A 157 -3.80 9.97 7.06
C PRO A 157 -2.32 9.61 7.16
N GLY A 158 -1.45 10.40 6.54
CA GLY A 158 0.00 10.18 6.54
C GLY A 158 0.63 10.26 7.92
N SER A 159 0.02 11.04 8.83
CA SER A 159 0.50 11.21 10.20
C SER A 159 0.56 9.93 11.03
N VAL A 160 -0.18 8.86 10.65
CA VAL A 160 -0.08 7.54 11.29
C VAL A 160 1.17 6.75 10.84
N PHE A 161 1.87 7.22 9.81
CA PHE A 161 3.08 6.59 9.25
C PHE A 161 4.37 7.36 9.57
N GLY A 162 4.32 8.38 10.43
CA GLY A 162 5.50 9.15 10.81
C GLY A 162 6.03 10.08 9.72
N GLN A 163 5.15 10.77 9.01
CA GLN A 163 5.52 11.73 7.96
C GLN A 163 6.35 12.90 8.49
N VAL A 164 7.12 13.54 7.60
CA VAL A 164 7.91 14.73 7.93
C VAL A 164 6.98 15.87 8.40
N PRO A 165 7.29 16.54 9.52
CA PRO A 165 6.48 17.67 10.00
C PRO A 165 6.29 18.75 8.92
N GLY A 166 5.06 19.23 8.77
CA GLY A 166 4.70 20.24 7.76
C GLY A 166 4.42 19.67 6.37
N THR A 167 4.50 18.35 6.19
CA THR A 167 4.05 17.66 4.98
C THR A 167 2.79 16.85 5.29
N TRP A 168 1.87 16.79 4.32
CA TRP A 168 0.61 16.10 4.49
C TRP A 168 0.45 15.03 3.41
N HIS A 169 0.08 13.83 3.84
CA HIS A 169 -0.09 12.69 2.95
C HIS A 169 -1.34 11.90 3.33
N PHE A 170 -1.78 11.06 2.42
CA PHE A 170 -2.77 10.03 2.73
C PHE A 170 -2.43 8.74 1.99
N ARG A 171 -2.77 7.60 2.59
CA ARG A 171 -2.62 6.29 1.94
C ARG A 171 -3.95 5.83 1.38
N CYS A 172 -3.98 5.52 0.10
CA CYS A 172 -5.12 4.97 -0.60
C CYS A 172 -4.80 3.59 -1.18
N THR A 173 -5.77 2.67 -1.17
CA THR A 173 -5.63 1.35 -1.82
C THR A 173 -6.01 1.43 -3.28
N ILE A 174 -5.35 0.61 -4.12
CA ILE A 174 -5.64 0.45 -5.55
C ILE A 174 -6.48 -0.80 -5.87
N LEU A 175 -6.98 -1.50 -4.84
CA LEU A 175 -7.68 -2.79 -4.97
C LEU A 175 -9.15 -2.65 -5.44
N GLN A 176 -9.49 -1.61 -6.14
CA GLN A 176 -10.84 -1.39 -6.64
C GLN A 176 -11.06 -2.14 -7.97
N SER A 177 -12.30 -2.56 -8.23
CA SER A 177 -12.65 -3.04 -9.57
C SER A 177 -12.65 -1.88 -10.58
N GLU A 178 -12.33 -2.16 -11.84
CA GLU A 178 -12.30 -1.14 -12.91
C GLU A 178 -13.59 -0.32 -13.00
N GLU A 179 -14.75 -0.97 -12.81
CA GLU A 179 -16.05 -0.30 -12.79
C GLU A 179 -16.16 0.76 -11.67
N LYS A 180 -15.55 0.50 -10.52
CA LYS A 180 -15.60 1.40 -9.36
C LYS A 180 -14.54 2.49 -9.40
N VAL A 181 -13.41 2.25 -10.04
CA VAL A 181 -12.30 3.21 -10.08
C VAL A 181 -12.76 4.55 -10.64
N GLN A 182 -13.50 4.56 -11.76
CA GLN A 182 -13.99 5.80 -12.38
C GLN A 182 -14.89 6.60 -11.44
N LEU A 183 -15.77 5.92 -10.69
CA LEU A 183 -16.65 6.57 -9.72
C LEU A 183 -15.85 7.15 -8.53
N ILE A 184 -14.87 6.39 -8.05
CA ILE A 184 -14.00 6.82 -6.94
C ILE A 184 -13.18 8.04 -7.34
N VAL A 185 -12.54 7.98 -8.50
CA VAL A 185 -11.77 9.07 -9.09
C VAL A 185 -12.62 10.34 -9.24
N TYR A 186 -13.83 10.20 -9.79
CA TYR A 186 -14.75 11.32 -9.93
C TYR A 186 -15.13 11.94 -8.57
N ARG A 187 -15.54 11.12 -7.60
CA ARG A 187 -15.93 11.60 -6.27
C ARG A 187 -14.76 12.27 -5.56
N PHE A 188 -13.57 11.67 -5.67
CA PHE A 188 -12.36 12.23 -5.06
C PHE A 188 -12.02 13.60 -5.66
N LYS A 189 -12.05 13.71 -6.98
CA LYS A 189 -11.80 14.96 -7.69
C LYS A 189 -12.81 16.04 -7.28
N SER A 190 -14.10 15.75 -7.33
CA SER A 190 -15.15 16.70 -6.94
C SER A 190 -15.01 17.17 -5.48
N PHE A 191 -14.68 16.26 -4.57
CA PHE A 191 -14.39 16.63 -3.19
C PHE A 191 -13.18 17.54 -3.08
N HIS A 192 -12.07 17.17 -3.71
CA HIS A 192 -10.83 17.93 -3.60
C HIS A 192 -10.99 19.36 -4.14
N GLU A 193 -11.62 19.52 -5.29
CA GLU A 193 -11.90 20.83 -5.87
C GLU A 193 -12.78 21.69 -4.94
N ALA A 194 -13.84 21.11 -4.38
CA ALA A 194 -14.70 21.81 -3.42
C ALA A 194 -13.96 22.17 -2.12
N PHE A 195 -13.13 21.26 -1.60
CA PHE A 195 -12.33 21.49 -0.41
C PHE A 195 -11.31 22.60 -0.62
N MET A 196 -10.59 22.59 -1.74
CA MET A 196 -9.60 23.63 -2.04
C MET A 196 -10.28 24.99 -2.22
N GLU A 197 -11.48 25.05 -2.81
CA GLU A 197 -12.23 26.30 -2.95
C GLU A 197 -12.77 26.81 -1.61
N GLU A 198 -13.30 25.94 -0.74
CA GLU A 198 -13.79 26.30 0.60
C GLU A 198 -12.68 26.94 1.47
N PHE A 199 -11.46 26.43 1.36
CA PHE A 199 -10.32 26.88 2.18
C PHE A 199 -9.31 27.74 1.40
N ARG A 200 -9.67 28.25 0.24
CA ARG A 200 -8.78 29.10 -0.57
C ARG A 200 -8.33 30.32 0.22
N ASP A 201 -7.03 30.64 0.18
CA ASP A 201 -6.40 31.76 0.90
C ASP A 201 -6.80 33.13 0.34
#